data_2e91faca52b23c2dca4654495d7e6454
#
_entry.id   2e91faca52b23c2dca4654495d7e6454
#
_cell.length_a   1.000
_cell.length_b   1.000
_cell.length_c   1.000
_cell.angle_alpha   90.00
_cell.angle_beta   90.00
_cell.angle_gamma   90.00
#
_symmetry.space_group_name_H-M   'P 1'
#
loop_
_entity.id
_entity.type
_entity.pdbx_description
1 polymer ?
#
loop_
_entity_poly.entity_id
_entity_poly.type
_entity_poly.pdbx_seq_one_letter_code
_entity_poly.pdbx_strand_id
1 'polypeptide(L)' 'MKIKFDKEAFQAYYDGLSVEEKQRVREEFLKVTGLSYPSWFTKRSRGVFSPLELAELKRITGRDFSVKQ' A
#
# COMPACT_ATOMS: atom_id res chain seq x y z
N MET A 1 2.77 19.45 -7.75
CA MET A 1 3.71 18.43 -7.30
C MET A 1 3.00 17.09 -7.23
N LYS A 2 3.55 16.08 -7.89
CA LYS A 2 2.94 14.75 -7.90
C LYS A 2 3.52 13.88 -6.80
N ILE A 3 2.67 13.08 -6.18
CA ILE A 3 3.10 12.11 -5.19
C ILE A 3 3.04 10.74 -5.84
N LYS A 4 4.15 10.04 -5.81
CA LYS A 4 4.23 8.69 -6.33
C LYS A 4 4.32 7.68 -5.21
N PHE A 5 3.81 6.48 -5.49
CA PHE A 5 3.97 5.35 -4.59
C PHE A 5 5.36 4.73 -4.81
N ASP A 6 6.12 4.57 -3.73
CA ASP A 6 7.42 3.91 -3.79
C ASP A 6 7.20 2.39 -3.74
N LYS A 7 7.02 1.82 -4.92
CA LYS A 7 6.72 0.41 -5.08
C LYS A 7 7.81 -0.49 -4.51
N GLU A 8 9.06 -0.13 -4.72
CA GLU A 8 10.18 -0.95 -4.26
C GLU A 8 10.30 -0.94 -2.73
N ALA A 9 10.14 0.21 -2.11
CA ALA A 9 10.19 0.31 -0.66
C ALA A 9 9.04 -0.47 -0.02
N PHE A 10 7.85 -0.38 -0.60
CA PHE A 10 6.70 -1.12 -0.10
C PHE A 10 6.91 -2.63 -0.27
N GLN A 11 7.41 -3.04 -1.41
CA GLN A 11 7.64 -4.47 -1.67
C GLN A 11 8.63 -5.05 -0.67
N ALA A 12 9.72 -4.34 -0.41
CA ALA A 12 10.73 -4.78 0.56
C ALA A 12 10.13 -4.89 1.97
N TYR A 13 9.35 -3.89 2.36
CA TYR A 13 8.69 -3.89 3.65
C TYR A 13 7.71 -5.07 3.77
N TYR A 14 6.87 -5.23 2.76
CA TYR A 14 5.81 -6.23 2.76
C TYR A 14 6.38 -7.65 2.78
N ASP A 15 7.43 -7.88 2.00
CA ASP A 15 8.07 -9.20 1.94
C ASP A 15 8.72 -9.59 3.27
N GLY A 16 9.06 -8.61 4.09
CA GLY A 16 9.63 -8.88 5.41
C GLY A 16 8.60 -9.20 6.49
N LEU A 17 7.32 -9.08 6.18
CA LEU A 17 6.26 -9.35 7.14
C LEU A 17 5.94 -10.84 7.21
N SER A 18 5.41 -11.25 8.36
CA SER A 18 4.88 -12.61 8.49
C SER A 18 3.61 -12.73 7.63
N VAL A 19 3.19 -13.97 7.37
CA VAL A 19 1.96 -14.21 6.61
C VAL A 19 0.77 -13.54 7.28
N GLU A 20 0.70 -13.62 8.60
CA GLU A 20 -0.40 -13.02 9.36
C GLU A 20 -0.40 -11.50 9.24
N GLU A 21 0.77 -10.88 9.32
CA GLU A 21 0.87 -9.44 9.20
C GLU A 21 0.56 -8.95 7.79
N LYS A 22 1.01 -9.70 6.78
CA LYS A 22 0.67 -9.39 5.39
C LYS A 22 -0.84 -9.38 5.19
N GLN A 23 -1.51 -10.39 5.73
CA GLN A 23 -2.96 -10.50 5.62
C GLN A 23 -3.64 -9.34 6.35
N ARG A 24 -3.17 -8.98 7.52
CA ARG A 24 -3.75 -7.89 8.30
C ARG A 24 -3.65 -6.56 7.56
N VAL A 25 -2.47 -6.26 7.03
CA VAL A 25 -2.26 -5.01 6.27
C VAL A 25 -3.18 -4.97 5.06
N ARG A 26 -3.24 -6.05 4.29
CA ARG A 26 -4.09 -6.12 3.12
C ARG A 26 -5.57 -5.96 3.48
N GLU A 27 -6.05 -6.71 4.44
CA GLU A 27 -7.45 -6.68 4.82
C GLU A 27 -7.86 -5.32 5.36
N GLU A 28 -7.01 -4.71 6.18
CA GLU A 28 -7.28 -3.38 6.71
C GLU A 28 -7.38 -2.35 5.59
N PHE A 29 -6.44 -2.43 4.64
CA PHE A 29 -6.44 -1.51 3.50
C PHE A 29 -7.69 -1.68 2.65
N LEU A 30 -8.07 -2.92 2.34
CA LEU A 30 -9.25 -3.18 1.53
C LEU A 30 -10.52 -2.74 2.25
N LYS A 31 -10.55 -2.89 3.56
CA LYS A 31 -11.69 -2.48 4.37
C LYS A 31 -11.91 -0.97 4.31
N VAL A 32 -10.84 -0.19 4.48
CA VAL A 32 -10.98 1.27 4.52
C VAL A 32 -11.11 1.91 3.15
N THR A 33 -10.59 1.26 2.10
CA THR A 33 -10.70 1.81 0.75
C THR A 33 -11.87 1.25 -0.05
N GLY A 34 -12.41 0.12 0.38
CA GLY A 34 -13.49 -0.55 -0.36
C GLY A 34 -13.03 -1.22 -1.65
N LEU A 35 -11.73 -1.36 -1.85
CA LEU A 35 -11.20 -1.99 -3.05
C LEU A 35 -11.32 -3.52 -2.97
N SER A 36 -11.38 -4.15 -4.15
CA SER A 36 -11.37 -5.60 -4.25
C SER A 36 -9.94 -6.12 -4.20
N TYR A 37 -9.80 -7.41 -3.92
CA TYR A 37 -8.50 -8.07 -3.88
C TYR A 37 -7.75 -7.96 -5.21
N PRO A 38 -8.39 -8.22 -6.37
CA PRO A 38 -7.70 -8.03 -7.65
C PRO A 38 -7.21 -6.59 -7.87
N SER A 39 -7.99 -5.60 -7.44
CA SER A 39 -7.58 -4.20 -7.55
C SER A 39 -6.34 -3.92 -6.71
N TRP A 40 -6.28 -4.49 -5.51
CA TRP A 40 -5.11 -4.38 -4.64
C TRP A 40 -3.85 -4.88 -5.36
N PHE A 41 -3.92 -6.07 -5.95
CA PHE A 41 -2.79 -6.65 -6.68
C PHE A 41 -2.36 -5.78 -7.84
N THR A 42 -3.32 -5.32 -8.64
CA THR A 42 -3.03 -4.48 -9.80
C THR A 42 -2.36 -3.18 -9.39
N LYS A 43 -2.92 -2.50 -8.39
CA LYS A 43 -2.37 -1.23 -7.93
C LYS A 43 -0.97 -1.40 -7.35
N ARG A 44 -0.77 -2.45 -6.58
CA ARG A 44 0.53 -2.73 -5.99
C ARG A 44 1.58 -3.05 -7.04
N SER A 45 1.23 -3.86 -8.03
CA SER A 45 2.14 -4.25 -9.10
C SER A 45 2.53 -3.06 -9.97
N ARG A 46 1.58 -2.18 -10.23
CA ARG A 46 1.82 -1.02 -11.09
C ARG A 46 2.32 0.21 -10.33
N GLY A 47 2.15 0.20 -9.02
CA GLY A 47 2.54 1.35 -8.21
C GLY A 47 1.64 2.55 -8.41
N VAL A 48 0.34 2.34 -8.62
CA VAL A 48 -0.61 3.41 -8.95
C VAL A 48 -1.64 3.62 -7.84
N PHE A 49 -1.19 4.05 -6.70
CA PHE A 49 -2.08 4.40 -5.60
C PHE A 49 -2.38 5.90 -5.63
N SER A 50 -3.61 6.27 -5.28
CA SER A 50 -3.99 7.66 -5.13
C SER A 50 -3.41 8.23 -3.85
N PRO A 51 -3.33 9.58 -3.71
CA PRO A 51 -2.86 10.18 -2.46
C PRO A 51 -3.63 9.73 -1.23
N LEU A 52 -4.96 9.54 -1.35
CA LEU A 52 -5.78 9.07 -0.24
C LEU A 52 -5.42 7.62 0.13
N GLU A 53 -5.18 6.80 -0.87
CA GLU A 53 -4.78 5.41 -0.64
C GLU A 53 -3.39 5.33 0.01
N LEU A 54 -2.48 6.20 -0.40
CA LEU A 54 -1.15 6.28 0.21
C LEU A 54 -1.24 6.71 1.68
N ALA A 55 -2.13 7.65 1.99
CA ALA A 55 -2.35 8.08 3.36
C ALA A 55 -2.85 6.93 4.22
N GLU A 56 -3.73 6.09 3.68
CA GLU A 56 -4.21 4.92 4.40
C GLU A 56 -3.11 3.88 4.62
N LEU A 57 -2.27 3.65 3.63
CA LEU A 57 -1.12 2.76 3.79
C LEU A 57 -0.19 3.26 4.89
N LYS A 58 0.07 4.56 4.91
CA LYS A 58 0.91 5.16 5.94
C LYS A 58 0.30 4.95 7.33
N ARG A 59 -0.99 5.14 7.46
CA ARG A 59 -1.69 4.95 8.74
C ARG A 59 -1.62 3.49 9.20
N ILE A 60 -1.83 2.56 8.29
CA ILE A 60 -1.87 1.13 8.61
C ILE A 60 -0.48 0.58 8.93
N THR A 61 0.52 0.96 8.16
CA THR A 61 1.87 0.41 8.28
C THR A 61 2.79 1.23 9.17
N GLY A 62 2.46 2.50 9.40
CA GLY A 62 3.32 3.42 10.13
C GLY A 62 4.50 3.91 9.31
N ARG A 63 4.51 3.64 8.00
CA ARG A 63 5.58 4.05 7.10
C ARG A 63 5.02 4.83 5.92
N ASP A 64 5.77 5.82 5.48
CA ASP A 64 5.39 6.63 4.33
C ASP A 64 6.05 6.07 3.07
N PHE A 65 5.19 5.55 2.17
CA PHE A 65 5.65 5.00 0.90
C PHE A 65 5.42 5.98 -0.26
N SER A 66 5.24 7.23 0.03
CA SER A 66 5.07 8.23 -1.01
C SER A 66 6.41 8.89 -1.35
N VAL A 67 6.60 9.17 -2.63
CA VAL A 67 7.78 9.86 -3.12
C VAL A 67 7.31 11.11 -3.82
N LYS A 68 7.85 12.25 -3.40
CA LYS A 68 7.52 13.53 -4.04
C LYS A 68 8.36 13.72 -5.29
N GLN A 69 7.72 14.20 -6.32
CA GLN A 69 8.39 14.52 -7.58
C GLN A 69 8.32 16.00 -7.88
#